data_d108d2819d782f02efe9a8cfe0526205
#
_entry.id   d108d2819d782f02efe9a8cfe0526205
#
_cell.length_a   1.000
_cell.length_b   1.000
_cell.length_c   1.000
_cell.angle_alpha   90.00
_cell.angle_beta   90.00
_cell.angle_gamma   90.00
#
_symmetry.space_group_name_H-M   'P 1'
#
loop_
_entity.id
_entity.type
_entity.pdbx_description
1 polymer ?
#
loop_
_entity_poly.entity_id
_entity_poly.type
_entity_poly.pdbx_seq_one_letter_code
_entity_poly.pdbx_strand_id
1 'polypeptide(L)'
;MNVVAADTDEEAAHLFTTLQQNVIRMRRNTRGQLPPPIENIDDFCEPYEKMTAAQALRCSAVGSLQTVRKEMQYWLDQTGANEIIITGQIFDHQARLKSFEIAAEAAKGLRFSSIA
;
A
#
# COMPACT_ATOMS: atom_id res chain seq x y z
N MET A 1 -4.39 -0.66 7.46
CA MET A 1 -3.36 0.01 6.67
C MET A 1 -2.93 -0.88 5.51
N ASN A 2 -2.91 -0.35 4.31
CA ASN A 2 -2.41 -1.09 3.15
C ASN A 2 -0.89 -0.99 3.10
N VAL A 3 -0.22 -2.12 2.94
CA VAL A 3 1.24 -2.15 2.80
C VAL A 3 1.60 -2.90 1.53
N VAL A 4 2.35 -2.23 0.65
CA VAL A 4 2.91 -2.84 -0.55
C VAL A 4 4.40 -2.59 -0.53
N ALA A 5 5.15 -3.61 -0.17
CA ALA A 5 6.60 -3.53 -0.01
C ALA A 5 7.32 -4.39 -1.03
N ALA A 6 8.46 -3.92 -1.50
CA ALA A 6 9.31 -4.63 -2.45
C ALA A 6 10.77 -4.24 -2.21
N ASP A 7 11.69 -4.76 -3.01
CA ASP A 7 13.11 -4.46 -2.87
C ASP A 7 13.43 -3.00 -3.17
N THR A 8 12.66 -2.36 -4.06
CA THR A 8 12.81 -0.96 -4.43
C THR A 8 11.48 -0.22 -4.35
N ASP A 9 11.56 1.10 -4.19
CA ASP A 9 10.36 1.95 -4.18
C ASP A 9 9.63 1.88 -5.52
N GLU A 10 10.36 1.84 -6.62
CA GLU A 10 9.78 1.77 -7.97
C GLU A 10 9.00 0.48 -8.18
N GLU A 11 9.55 -0.64 -7.74
CA GLU A 11 8.87 -1.93 -7.84
C GLU A 11 7.61 -1.94 -6.99
N ALA A 12 7.68 -1.41 -5.78
CA ALA A 12 6.51 -1.32 -4.89
C ALA A 12 5.43 -0.43 -5.50
N ALA A 13 5.79 0.70 -6.09
CA ALA A 13 4.84 1.59 -6.75
C ALA A 13 4.16 0.89 -7.93
N HIS A 14 4.90 0.09 -8.69
CA HIS A 14 4.35 -0.70 -9.79
C HIS A 14 3.32 -1.72 -9.27
N LEU A 15 3.65 -2.45 -8.22
CA LEU A 15 2.73 -3.42 -7.59
C LEU A 15 1.49 -2.72 -7.02
N PHE A 16 1.65 -1.51 -6.51
CA PHE A 16 0.54 -0.74 -5.94
C PHE A 16 -0.51 -0.35 -6.97
N THR A 17 -0.16 -0.30 -8.26
CA THR A 17 -1.12 0.03 -9.33
C THR A 17 -2.29 -0.95 -9.37
N THR A 18 -2.10 -2.19 -8.95
CA THR A 18 -3.18 -3.17 -8.81
C THR A 18 -4.26 -2.64 -7.86
N LEU A 19 -3.86 -2.12 -6.71
CA LEU A 19 -4.77 -1.59 -5.71
C LEU A 19 -5.45 -0.32 -6.20
N GLN A 20 -4.70 0.56 -6.88
CA GLN A 20 -5.24 1.77 -7.49
C GLN A 20 -6.30 1.42 -8.53
N GLN A 21 -6.03 0.47 -9.41
CA GLN A 21 -6.98 0.01 -10.42
C GLN A 21 -8.25 -0.55 -9.76
N ASN A 22 -8.08 -1.32 -8.69
CA ASN A 22 -9.21 -1.93 -8.00
C ASN A 22 -10.15 -0.88 -7.40
N VAL A 23 -9.60 0.15 -6.76
CA VAL A 23 -10.39 1.25 -6.19
C VAL A 23 -11.15 1.99 -7.30
N ILE A 24 -10.49 2.27 -8.43
CA ILE A 24 -11.10 2.96 -9.55
C ILE A 24 -12.23 2.13 -10.14
N ARG A 25 -12.02 0.82 -10.31
CA ARG A 25 -13.06 -0.09 -10.80
C ARG A 25 -14.28 -0.12 -9.89
N MET A 26 -14.06 -0.14 -8.58
CA MET A 26 -15.14 -0.10 -7.60
C MET A 26 -15.97 1.18 -7.77
N ARG A 27 -15.33 2.30 -8.00
CA ARG A 27 -15.99 3.59 -8.22
C ARG A 27 -16.78 3.61 -9.53
N ARG A 28 -16.27 2.92 -10.56
CA ARG A 28 -16.95 2.78 -11.85
C ARG A 28 -18.05 1.72 -11.83
N ASN A 29 -18.19 1.01 -10.71
CA ASN A 29 -19.10 -0.12 -10.57
C ASN A 29 -18.80 -1.26 -11.56
N THR A 30 -17.50 -1.46 -11.83
CA THR A 30 -17.02 -2.51 -12.73
C THR A 30 -16.13 -3.47 -11.94
N ARG A 31 -16.74 -4.27 -11.08
CA ARG A 31 -16.01 -5.22 -10.25
C ARG A 31 -15.51 -6.42 -11.06
N GLY A 32 -14.39 -6.98 -10.63
CA GLY A 32 -13.81 -8.16 -11.23
C GLY A 32 -12.69 -8.71 -10.36
N GLN A 33 -11.94 -9.64 -10.93
CA GLN A 33 -10.76 -10.16 -10.25
C GLN A 33 -9.70 -9.07 -10.10
N LEU A 34 -8.81 -9.25 -9.12
CA LEU A 34 -7.72 -8.33 -8.89
C LEU A 34 -6.86 -8.22 -10.16
N PRO A 35 -6.69 -7.02 -10.72
CA PRO A 35 -5.94 -6.88 -11.98
C PRO A 35 -4.44 -6.96 -11.78
N PRO A 36 -3.69 -7.35 -12.83
CA PRO A 36 -2.24 -7.28 -12.76
C PRO A 36 -1.76 -5.82 -12.73
N PRO A 37 -0.52 -5.57 -12.23
CA PRO A 37 0.04 -4.22 -12.25
C PRO A 37 0.23 -3.68 -13.65
N ILE A 38 0.18 -2.35 -13.79
CA ILE A 38 0.42 -1.65 -15.04
C ILE A 38 1.54 -0.64 -14.86
N GLU A 39 2.17 -0.24 -15.96
CA GLU A 39 3.31 0.68 -15.90
C GLU A 39 2.90 2.10 -15.51
N ASN A 40 1.75 2.56 -16.01
CA ASN A 40 1.31 3.93 -15.77
C ASN A 40 -0.18 3.96 -15.48
N ILE A 41 -0.54 4.29 -14.26
CA ILE A 41 -1.94 4.38 -13.84
C ILE A 41 -2.68 5.50 -14.59
N ASP A 42 -1.95 6.53 -15.06
CA ASP A 42 -2.56 7.63 -15.80
C ASP A 42 -3.16 7.18 -17.14
N ASP A 43 -2.67 6.09 -17.71
CA ASP A 43 -3.21 5.49 -18.93
C ASP A 43 -4.52 4.74 -18.66
N PHE A 44 -4.77 4.39 -17.41
CA PHE A 44 -5.95 3.62 -17.02
C PHE A 44 -7.12 4.51 -16.64
N CYS A 45 -6.89 5.69 -16.09
CA CYS A 45 -7.94 6.52 -15.50
C CYS A 45 -7.75 8.00 -15.78
N GLU A 46 -8.86 8.73 -15.56
CA GLU A 46 -8.85 10.19 -15.63
C GLU A 46 -8.18 10.79 -14.39
N PRO A 47 -7.66 12.04 -14.46
CA PRO A 47 -7.00 12.66 -13.31
C PRO A 47 -7.84 12.72 -12.05
N TYR A 48 -9.16 12.96 -12.17
CA TYR A 48 -10.02 13.00 -10.98
C TYR A 48 -10.18 11.61 -10.34
N GLU A 49 -10.16 10.55 -11.15
CA GLU A 49 -10.23 9.18 -10.64
C GLU A 49 -8.96 8.83 -9.86
N LYS A 50 -7.80 9.24 -10.38
CA LYS A 50 -6.53 9.06 -9.70
C LYS A 50 -6.52 9.77 -8.34
N MET A 51 -7.01 11.00 -8.30
CA MET A 51 -7.09 11.78 -7.07
C MET A 51 -8.01 11.10 -6.05
N THR A 52 -9.16 10.60 -6.49
CA THR A 52 -10.10 9.89 -5.62
C THR A 52 -9.48 8.61 -5.07
N ALA A 53 -8.77 7.86 -5.90
CA ALA A 53 -8.08 6.65 -5.47
C ALA A 53 -6.99 6.99 -4.44
N ALA A 54 -6.23 8.05 -4.66
CA ALA A 54 -5.19 8.50 -3.74
C ALA A 54 -5.77 8.84 -2.36
N GLN A 55 -6.93 9.48 -2.30
CA GLN A 55 -7.60 9.78 -1.04
C GLN A 55 -8.08 8.51 -0.34
N ALA A 56 -8.65 7.57 -1.08
CA ALA A 56 -9.14 6.30 -0.53
C ALA A 56 -7.99 5.44 0.01
N LEU A 57 -6.81 5.56 -0.58
CA LEU A 57 -5.63 4.76 -0.25
C LEU A 57 -4.57 5.56 0.53
N ARG A 58 -4.92 6.70 1.09
CA ARG A 58 -3.94 7.57 1.77
C ARG A 58 -3.25 6.87 2.95
N CYS A 59 -3.95 6.01 3.67
CA CYS A 59 -3.36 5.26 4.78
C CYS A 59 -2.69 3.99 4.25
N SER A 60 -1.61 4.20 3.49
CA SER A 60 -0.85 3.13 2.85
C SER A 60 0.64 3.37 3.01
N ALA A 61 1.40 2.29 3.06
CA ALA A 61 2.85 2.33 3.03
C ALA A 61 3.32 1.56 1.79
N VAL A 62 3.97 2.27 0.88
CA VAL A 62 4.39 1.73 -0.41
C VAL A 62 5.87 2.04 -0.62
N GLY A 63 6.68 1.02 -0.77
CA GLY A 63 8.10 1.21 -1.02
C GLY A 63 8.98 0.07 -0.53
N SER A 64 10.28 0.37 -0.41
CA SER A 64 11.25 -0.53 0.17
C SER A 64 11.05 -0.62 1.69
N LEU A 65 11.81 -1.51 2.34
CA LEU A 65 11.73 -1.69 3.78
C LEU A 65 11.85 -0.38 4.55
N GLN A 66 12.82 0.46 4.17
CA GLN A 66 13.05 1.73 4.86
C GLN A 66 11.89 2.70 4.67
N THR A 67 11.37 2.80 3.45
CA THR A 67 10.22 3.66 3.13
C THR A 67 8.98 3.21 3.87
N VAL A 68 8.70 1.90 3.85
CA VAL A 68 7.54 1.32 4.53
C VAL A 68 7.61 1.57 6.03
N ARG A 69 8.78 1.34 6.64
CA ARG A 69 8.99 1.60 8.07
C ARG A 69 8.71 3.05 8.43
N LYS A 70 9.22 3.98 7.61
CA LYS A 70 9.02 5.41 7.83
C LYS A 70 7.54 5.79 7.75
N GLU A 71 6.84 5.29 6.75
CA GLU A 71 5.41 5.59 6.58
C GLU A 71 4.55 4.96 7.67
N MET A 72 4.86 3.74 8.07
CA MET A 72 4.17 3.08 9.19
C MET A 72 4.38 3.86 10.48
N GLN A 73 5.60 4.32 10.75
CA GLN A 73 5.89 5.13 11.93
C GLN A 73 5.14 6.45 11.89
N TYR A 74 5.06 7.09 10.72
CA TYR A 74 4.28 8.31 10.55
C TYR A 74 2.82 8.12 10.99
N TRP A 75 2.17 7.05 10.53
CA TRP A 75 0.78 6.78 10.89
C TRP A 75 0.59 6.40 12.34
N LEU A 76 1.55 5.68 12.93
CA LEU A 76 1.54 5.41 14.36
C LEU A 76 1.60 6.70 15.17
N ASP A 77 2.48 7.63 14.78
CA ASP A 77 2.65 8.90 15.47
C ASP A 77 1.39 9.77 15.34
N GLN A 78 0.76 9.75 14.17
CA GLN A 78 -0.46 10.53 13.93
C GLN A 78 -1.67 10.02 14.70
N THR A 79 -1.78 8.71 14.83
CA THR A 79 -2.97 8.09 15.43
C THR A 79 -2.79 7.72 16.90
N GLY A 80 -1.54 7.65 17.38
CA GLY A 80 -1.25 7.15 18.72
C GLY A 80 -1.59 5.68 18.90
N ALA A 81 -1.73 4.93 17.80
CA ALA A 81 -2.09 3.53 17.85
C ALA A 81 -1.02 2.70 18.53
N ASN A 82 -1.41 1.65 19.23
CA ASN A 82 -0.50 0.68 19.82
C ASN A 82 -0.50 -0.66 19.08
N GLU A 83 -1.22 -0.73 17.97
CA GLU A 83 -1.34 -1.90 17.12
C GLU A 83 -1.59 -1.49 15.68
N ILE A 84 -1.02 -2.22 14.72
CA ILE A 84 -1.25 -2.02 13.30
C ILE A 84 -1.74 -3.32 12.68
N ILE A 85 -2.86 -3.23 11.94
CA ILE A 85 -3.32 -4.32 11.09
C ILE A 85 -2.88 -4.02 9.67
N ILE A 86 -2.14 -4.94 9.06
CA ILE A 86 -1.58 -4.78 7.72
C ILE A 86 -2.37 -5.61 6.72
N THR A 87 -2.78 -4.99 5.62
CA THR A 87 -3.38 -5.69 4.50
C THR A 87 -2.57 -5.41 3.24
N GLY A 88 -2.57 -6.34 2.29
CA GLY A 88 -1.85 -6.16 1.04
C GLY A 88 -2.55 -6.89 -0.09
N GLN A 89 -3.02 -6.14 -1.08
CA GLN A 89 -3.63 -6.69 -2.28
C GLN A 89 -2.63 -6.60 -3.43
N ILE A 90 -1.90 -7.68 -3.63
CA ILE A 90 -0.86 -7.76 -4.66
C ILE A 90 -1.23 -8.92 -5.60
N PHE A 91 -1.18 -8.66 -6.91
CA PHE A 91 -1.60 -9.63 -7.91
C PHE A 91 -0.76 -10.90 -7.88
N ASP A 92 0.57 -10.76 -7.86
CA ASP A 92 1.48 -11.90 -7.85
C ASP A 92 1.64 -12.48 -6.45
N HIS A 93 1.43 -13.79 -6.31
CA HIS A 93 1.49 -14.46 -5.02
C HIS A 93 2.87 -14.36 -4.35
N GLN A 94 3.95 -14.56 -5.13
CA GLN A 94 5.30 -14.48 -4.60
C GLN A 94 5.64 -13.06 -4.15
N ALA A 95 5.24 -12.06 -4.94
CA ALA A 95 5.43 -10.66 -4.58
C ALA A 95 4.64 -10.31 -3.30
N ARG A 96 3.45 -10.88 -3.14
CA ARG A 96 2.64 -10.68 -1.93
C ARG A 96 3.31 -11.26 -0.69
N LEU A 97 3.84 -12.48 -0.78
CA LEU A 97 4.57 -13.10 0.33
C LEU A 97 5.79 -12.27 0.70
N LYS A 98 6.54 -11.81 -0.31
CA LYS A 98 7.71 -10.96 -0.09
C LYS A 98 7.34 -9.64 0.56
N SER A 99 6.23 -9.04 0.13
CA SER A 99 5.72 -7.80 0.72
C SER A 99 5.44 -7.98 2.22
N PHE A 100 4.80 -9.07 2.62
CA PHE A 100 4.54 -9.34 4.03
C PHE A 100 5.83 -9.59 4.80
N GLU A 101 6.83 -10.26 4.22
CA GLU A 101 8.12 -10.47 4.87
C GLU A 101 8.81 -9.13 5.14
N ILE A 102 8.83 -8.24 4.14
CA ILE A 102 9.43 -6.91 4.27
C ILE A 102 8.67 -6.09 5.31
N ALA A 103 7.34 -6.13 5.28
CA ALA A 103 6.50 -5.43 6.25
C ALA A 103 6.78 -5.92 7.68
N ALA A 104 6.96 -7.21 7.87
CA ALA A 104 7.28 -7.79 9.18
C ALA A 104 8.65 -7.29 9.68
N GLU A 105 9.65 -7.23 8.79
CA GLU A 105 10.97 -6.67 9.14
C GLU A 105 10.87 -5.19 9.47
N ALA A 106 10.11 -4.42 8.69
CA ALA A 106 9.89 -3.01 8.95
C ALA A 106 9.23 -2.79 10.30
N ALA A 107 8.28 -3.63 10.67
CA ALA A 107 7.55 -3.54 11.93
C ALA A 107 8.47 -3.69 13.15
N LYS A 108 9.54 -4.45 13.04
CA LYS A 108 10.49 -4.64 14.15
C LYS A 108 11.16 -3.33 14.59
N GLY A 109 11.25 -2.35 13.69
CA GLY A 109 11.86 -1.06 14.01
C GLY A 109 10.87 0.01 14.46
N LEU A 110 9.59 -0.32 14.59
CA LEU A 110 8.56 0.65 14.95
C LEU A 110 8.55 0.92 16.45
N ARG A 111 8.22 2.17 16.78
CA ARG A 111 7.98 2.59 18.15
C ARG A 111 6.50 2.87 18.32
N PHE A 112 5.88 2.12 19.21
CA PHE A 112 4.48 2.30 19.54
C PHE A 112 4.35 3.31 20.67
N SER A 113 3.25 4.07 20.63
CA SER A 113 2.94 5.00 21.69
C SER A 113 2.80 4.23 22.99
N SER A 114 3.74 4.45 23.91
CA SER A 114 3.68 3.85 25.24
C SER A 114 2.73 4.69 26.08
N ILE A 115 1.55 4.15 26.34
CA ILE A 115 0.70 4.71 27.37
C ILE A 115 1.20 4.08 28.67
N ALA A 116 2.13 4.75 29.26
CA ALA A 116 2.55 4.32 30.58
C ALA A 116 1.40 4.52 31.56
#